data_a3dfffa5f913283f477217398171e31a
#
_entry.id   a3dfffa5f913283f477217398171e31a
#
_cell.length_a   1.000
_cell.length_b   1.000
_cell.length_c   1.000
_cell.angle_alpha   90.00
_cell.angle_beta   90.00
_cell.angle_gamma   90.00
#
_symmetry.space_group_name_H-M   'P 1'
#
loop_
_entity.id
_entity.type
_entity.pdbx_description
1 polymer ?
#
loop_
_entity_poly.entity_id
_entity_poly.type
_entity_poly.pdbx_seq_one_letter_code
_entity_poly.pdbx_strand_id
1 'polypeptide(L)'
;MIRKGIAVLAATLIASGAAFAGGDVSGKVSWEGKAPGRKALKMQADPVCASKHTDKVLSDKVVVNENGTMLNTFVYVSKGLDGKTFDVPDTSVVLDQKGCLYSPKILGVMAGQKIKILNNDGTLHNVHPKPKVNKEFNLAMPKFMKMKEVTLDKPEVMIPVRCDVHPWMSGHIGVTSHPFFSVSDGMGAFSLKGVPAGKYTVTAWHEVFGTKSVEVTVAEGKSIAADFSYSMADLKKN
;
A
#
# COMPACT_ATOMS: atom_id res chain seq x y z
N MET A 1 -43.85 -56.98 22.29
CA MET A 1 -43.88 -55.62 21.73
C MET A 1 -42.43 -55.19 21.50
N ILE A 2 -41.97 -55.25 20.23
CA ILE A 2 -40.59 -54.92 19.84
C ILE A 2 -40.60 -53.49 19.28
N ARG A 3 -39.98 -52.54 19.99
CA ARG A 3 -39.80 -51.15 19.52
C ARG A 3 -38.59 -51.12 18.59
N LYS A 4 -38.84 -50.85 17.30
CA LYS A 4 -37.81 -50.55 16.31
C LYS A 4 -37.36 -49.10 16.49
N GLY A 5 -36.11 -48.89 16.96
CA GLY A 5 -35.48 -47.56 16.97
C GLY A 5 -34.99 -47.22 15.58
N ILE A 6 -35.45 -46.06 15.06
CA ILE A 6 -34.98 -45.47 13.81
C ILE A 6 -33.77 -44.60 14.17
N ALA A 7 -32.58 -44.99 13.72
CA ALA A 7 -31.39 -44.15 13.81
C ALA A 7 -31.39 -43.16 12.66
N VAL A 8 -31.53 -41.87 12.99
CA VAL A 8 -31.36 -40.76 12.02
C VAL A 8 -29.87 -40.44 11.89
N LEU A 9 -29.32 -40.82 10.79
CA LEU A 9 -27.94 -40.42 10.45
C LEU A 9 -27.94 -38.96 9.99
N ALA A 10 -27.46 -38.05 10.83
CA ALA A 10 -27.23 -36.66 10.44
C ALA A 10 -25.95 -36.56 9.60
N ALA A 11 -26.11 -36.39 8.30
CA ALA A 11 -24.99 -36.09 7.42
C ALA A 11 -24.57 -34.61 7.59
N THR A 12 -23.46 -34.41 8.30
CA THR A 12 -22.79 -33.09 8.37
C THR A 12 -22.14 -32.81 7.01
N LEU A 13 -22.71 -31.91 6.21
CA LEU A 13 -22.04 -31.34 5.06
C LEU A 13 -20.89 -30.43 5.60
N ILE A 14 -19.67 -30.92 5.51
CA ILE A 14 -18.48 -30.10 5.65
C ILE A 14 -18.35 -29.34 4.31
N ALA A 15 -18.74 -28.06 4.28
CA ALA A 15 -18.40 -27.18 3.19
C ALA A 15 -16.90 -26.93 3.24
N SER A 16 -16.15 -27.73 2.50
CA SER A 16 -14.73 -27.44 2.24
C SER A 16 -14.67 -26.16 1.39
N GLY A 17 -14.37 -25.04 2.03
CA GLY A 17 -13.97 -23.84 1.33
C GLY A 17 -12.78 -24.20 0.43
N ALA A 18 -12.98 -24.14 -0.89
CA ALA A 18 -11.90 -24.32 -1.84
C ALA A 18 -10.88 -23.21 -1.58
N ALA A 19 -9.78 -23.54 -0.93
CA ALA A 19 -8.60 -22.68 -0.93
C ALA A 19 -8.19 -22.57 -2.40
N PHE A 20 -8.40 -21.41 -3.01
CA PHE A 20 -7.88 -21.13 -4.34
C PHE A 20 -6.37 -21.23 -4.25
N ALA A 21 -5.79 -22.28 -4.77
CA ALA A 21 -4.36 -22.42 -4.95
C ALA A 21 -3.97 -21.45 -6.07
N GLY A 22 -3.78 -20.17 -5.70
CA GLY A 22 -3.35 -19.13 -6.63
C GLY A 22 -1.87 -19.24 -6.96
N GLY A 23 -1.42 -18.46 -7.93
CA GLY A 23 0.00 -18.26 -8.21
C GLY A 23 0.49 -16.94 -7.61
N ASP A 24 1.79 -16.74 -7.62
CA ASP A 24 2.41 -15.49 -7.19
C ASP A 24 2.80 -14.65 -8.40
N VAL A 25 2.65 -13.32 -8.28
CA VAL A 25 3.26 -12.38 -9.22
C VAL A 25 4.31 -11.59 -8.46
N SER A 26 5.56 -11.67 -8.89
CA SER A 26 6.67 -10.99 -8.24
C SER A 26 7.58 -10.34 -9.26
N GLY A 27 8.36 -9.35 -8.83
CA GLY A 27 9.28 -8.67 -9.72
C GLY A 27 10.05 -7.58 -9.02
N LYS A 28 10.73 -6.77 -9.82
CA LYS A 28 11.47 -5.59 -9.37
C LYS A 28 11.02 -4.35 -10.12
N VAL A 29 11.14 -3.23 -9.43
CA VAL A 29 11.01 -1.91 -10.03
C VAL A 29 12.40 -1.31 -10.16
N SER A 30 12.86 -1.09 -11.38
CA SER A 30 14.20 -0.60 -11.70
C SER A 30 14.18 0.87 -12.12
N TRP A 31 15.33 1.51 -12.01
CA TRP A 31 15.58 2.85 -12.52
C TRP A 31 16.58 2.81 -13.68
N GLU A 32 16.27 3.49 -14.76
CA GLU A 32 17.15 3.60 -15.92
C GLU A 32 17.81 4.98 -15.98
N GLY A 33 19.12 4.97 -16.17
CA GLY A 33 19.94 6.17 -16.26
C GLY A 33 20.45 6.70 -14.92
N LYS A 34 20.90 7.96 -14.91
CA LYS A 34 21.43 8.58 -13.70
C LYS A 34 20.31 8.88 -12.70
N ALA A 35 20.46 8.40 -11.45
CA ALA A 35 19.52 8.69 -10.39
C ALA A 35 19.41 10.20 -10.13
N PRO A 36 18.17 10.74 -9.99
CA PRO A 36 18.00 12.15 -9.67
C PRO A 36 18.46 12.46 -8.24
N GLY A 37 19.02 13.65 -8.05
CA GLY A 37 19.42 14.11 -6.74
C GLY A 37 18.22 14.34 -5.83
N ARG A 38 18.32 13.97 -4.56
CA ARG A 38 17.27 14.16 -3.55
C ARG A 38 17.48 15.50 -2.82
N LYS A 39 16.43 16.30 -2.73
CA LYS A 39 16.46 17.59 -2.01
C LYS A 39 16.31 17.35 -0.50
N ALA A 40 17.04 18.13 0.32
CA ALA A 40 16.83 18.13 1.76
C ALA A 40 15.46 18.72 2.14
N LEU A 41 14.80 18.11 3.11
CA LEU A 41 13.57 18.62 3.70
C LEU A 41 13.89 19.78 4.66
N LYS A 42 13.03 20.79 4.72
CA LYS A 42 13.22 22.01 5.54
C LYS A 42 12.70 21.80 6.97
N MET A 43 13.18 20.75 7.66
CA MET A 43 12.70 20.39 9.00
C MET A 43 13.09 21.41 10.08
N GLN A 44 14.05 22.29 9.81
CA GLN A 44 14.46 23.38 10.72
C GLN A 44 13.35 24.40 11.01
N ALA A 45 12.26 24.39 10.22
CA ALA A 45 11.09 25.22 10.48
C ALA A 45 10.32 24.80 11.76
N ASP A 46 10.51 23.57 12.25
CA ASP A 46 10.01 23.08 13.54
C ASP A 46 11.18 22.49 14.35
N PRO A 47 11.56 23.11 15.49
CA PRO A 47 12.67 22.63 16.32
C PRO A 47 12.49 21.20 16.85
N VAL A 48 11.24 20.77 17.12
CA VAL A 48 10.94 19.40 17.55
C VAL A 48 11.26 18.41 16.44
N CYS A 49 10.87 18.72 15.21
CA CYS A 49 11.18 17.89 14.06
C CYS A 49 12.68 17.87 13.74
N ALA A 50 13.33 19.02 13.78
CA ALA A 50 14.77 19.14 13.56
C ALA A 50 15.58 18.30 14.56
N SER A 51 15.19 18.29 15.84
CA SER A 51 15.89 17.57 16.91
C SER A 51 15.80 16.03 16.80
N LYS A 52 14.92 15.51 15.96
CA LYS A 52 14.75 14.05 15.75
C LYS A 52 15.77 13.45 14.79
N HIS A 53 16.53 14.27 14.11
CA HIS A 53 17.47 13.85 13.08
C HIS A 53 18.85 14.46 13.32
N THR A 54 19.87 13.63 13.30
CA THR A 54 21.29 14.07 13.37
C THR A 54 21.76 14.59 12.02
N ASP A 55 21.22 14.01 10.94
CA ASP A 55 21.58 14.33 9.56
C ASP A 55 20.43 15.01 8.80
N LYS A 56 20.77 15.59 7.65
CA LYS A 56 19.77 16.16 6.76
C LYS A 56 18.85 15.05 6.21
N VAL A 57 17.57 15.14 6.49
CA VAL A 57 16.56 14.25 5.91
C VAL A 57 16.33 14.64 4.46
N LEU A 58 16.50 13.67 3.58
CA LEU A 58 16.31 13.85 2.14
C LEU A 58 14.89 13.46 1.73
N SER A 59 14.32 14.17 0.76
CA SER A 59 13.02 13.86 0.19
C SER A 59 12.94 12.40 -0.27
N ASP A 60 11.87 11.72 0.07
CA ASP A 60 11.57 10.33 -0.28
C ASP A 60 10.65 10.18 -1.50
N LYS A 61 10.41 11.29 -2.24
CA LYS A 61 9.57 11.27 -3.44
C LYS A 61 10.13 10.41 -4.55
N VAL A 62 11.45 10.44 -4.75
CA VAL A 62 12.15 9.56 -5.68
C VAL A 62 13.34 8.98 -4.95
N VAL A 63 13.30 7.69 -4.70
CA VAL A 63 14.39 6.96 -4.04
C VAL A 63 14.86 5.85 -4.97
N VAL A 64 16.03 6.05 -5.54
CA VAL A 64 16.74 5.02 -6.28
C VAL A 64 17.76 4.39 -5.33
N ASN A 65 17.64 3.08 -5.13
CA ASN A 65 18.52 2.28 -4.28
C ASN A 65 19.91 2.13 -4.92
N GLU A 66 20.92 1.78 -4.14
CA GLU A 66 22.31 1.58 -4.63
C GLU A 66 22.40 0.51 -5.73
N ASN A 67 21.50 -0.48 -5.72
CA ASN A 67 21.39 -1.51 -6.73
C ASN A 67 20.65 -1.08 -8.02
N GLY A 68 20.32 0.20 -8.17
CA GLY A 68 19.61 0.73 -9.33
C GLY A 68 18.10 0.44 -9.37
N THR A 69 17.50 0.02 -8.25
CA THR A 69 16.06 -0.22 -8.15
C THR A 69 15.36 0.91 -7.42
N MET A 70 14.02 0.92 -7.44
CA MET A 70 13.19 1.98 -6.84
C MET A 70 12.43 1.51 -5.62
N LEU A 71 12.50 2.29 -4.55
CA LEU A 71 11.65 2.20 -3.36
C LEU A 71 10.33 2.96 -3.60
N ASN A 72 9.29 2.62 -2.81
CA ASN A 72 8.02 3.36 -2.74
C ASN A 72 7.19 3.35 -4.04
N THR A 73 7.28 2.31 -4.85
CA THR A 73 6.38 2.08 -5.97
C THR A 73 5.27 1.14 -5.55
N PHE A 74 4.02 1.55 -5.71
CA PHE A 74 2.86 0.72 -5.43
C PHE A 74 2.54 -0.17 -6.63
N VAL A 75 2.50 -1.48 -6.43
CA VAL A 75 2.20 -2.46 -7.49
C VAL A 75 0.94 -3.22 -7.10
N TYR A 76 -0.01 -3.35 -8.03
CA TYR A 76 -1.29 -3.99 -7.77
C TYR A 76 -1.90 -4.61 -9.03
N VAL A 77 -2.81 -5.55 -8.85
CA VAL A 77 -3.65 -6.07 -9.95
C VAL A 77 -4.71 -5.02 -10.28
N SER A 78 -4.63 -4.41 -11.45
CA SER A 78 -5.54 -3.33 -11.84
C SER A 78 -6.73 -3.79 -12.67
N LYS A 79 -6.65 -4.99 -13.32
CA LYS A 79 -7.74 -5.59 -14.10
C LYS A 79 -7.70 -7.11 -14.02
N GLY A 80 -8.86 -7.74 -14.28
CA GLY A 80 -9.01 -9.20 -14.37
C GLY A 80 -9.61 -9.84 -13.11
N LEU A 81 -9.96 -9.03 -12.09
CA LEU A 81 -10.62 -9.50 -10.87
C LEU A 81 -12.13 -9.19 -10.83
N ASP A 82 -12.71 -8.83 -11.98
CA ASP A 82 -14.13 -8.49 -12.08
C ASP A 82 -15.02 -9.63 -11.58
N GLY A 83 -16.02 -9.28 -10.76
CA GLY A 83 -16.94 -10.24 -10.15
C GLY A 83 -16.36 -11.11 -9.04
N LYS A 84 -15.09 -10.96 -8.69
CA LYS A 84 -14.46 -11.64 -7.55
C LYS A 84 -14.59 -10.77 -6.28
N THR A 85 -14.93 -11.42 -5.18
CA THR A 85 -14.98 -10.81 -3.85
C THR A 85 -13.89 -11.40 -2.97
N PHE A 86 -13.35 -10.58 -2.07
CA PHE A 86 -12.28 -10.97 -1.15
C PHE A 86 -12.62 -10.47 0.24
N ASP A 87 -12.36 -11.30 1.23
CA ASP A 87 -12.57 -10.94 2.63
C ASP A 87 -11.61 -9.82 3.03
N VAL A 88 -12.15 -8.82 3.72
CA VAL A 88 -11.37 -7.73 4.27
C VAL A 88 -10.64 -8.25 5.51
N PRO A 89 -9.31 -8.10 5.62
CA PRO A 89 -8.57 -8.55 6.79
C PRO A 89 -9.04 -7.83 8.07
N ASP A 90 -9.24 -8.58 9.15
CA ASP A 90 -9.54 -8.03 10.49
C ASP A 90 -8.35 -7.28 11.09
N THR A 91 -7.15 -7.57 10.61
CA THR A 91 -5.92 -6.90 11.05
C THR A 91 -5.83 -5.49 10.49
N SER A 92 -5.54 -4.53 11.37
CA SER A 92 -5.34 -3.15 10.96
C SER A 92 -3.96 -2.97 10.32
N VAL A 93 -3.88 -2.11 9.28
CA VAL A 93 -2.60 -1.56 8.80
C VAL A 93 -2.23 -0.32 9.62
N VAL A 94 -0.96 0.05 9.63
CA VAL A 94 -0.47 1.18 10.43
C VAL A 94 0.08 2.28 9.53
N LEU A 95 -0.35 3.53 9.78
CA LEU A 95 0.26 4.76 9.30
C LEU A 95 0.81 5.53 10.51
N ASP A 96 2.11 5.54 10.68
CA ASP A 96 2.77 6.21 11.80
C ASP A 96 3.29 7.59 11.40
N GLN A 97 3.22 8.54 12.33
CA GLN A 97 3.83 9.85 12.26
C GLN A 97 5.03 9.83 13.21
N LYS A 98 6.21 9.56 12.64
CA LYS A 98 7.46 9.38 13.38
C LYS A 98 8.61 10.06 12.68
N GLY A 99 9.38 10.84 13.44
CA GLY A 99 10.46 11.66 12.87
C GLY A 99 9.92 12.78 11.97
N CYS A 100 8.69 13.24 12.22
CA CYS A 100 7.97 14.21 11.39
C CYS A 100 7.86 13.78 9.91
N LEU A 101 7.63 12.48 9.71
CA LEU A 101 7.37 11.85 8.42
C LEU A 101 6.20 10.86 8.57
N TYR A 102 5.53 10.53 7.49
CA TYR A 102 4.62 9.38 7.44
C TYR A 102 5.41 8.10 7.16
N SER A 103 5.14 7.06 7.93
CA SER A 103 5.73 5.72 7.77
C SER A 103 4.62 4.66 7.79
N PRO A 104 4.46 3.89 6.72
CA PRO A 104 5.19 3.96 5.46
C PRO A 104 4.81 5.19 4.61
N LYS A 105 5.66 5.59 3.70
CA LYS A 105 5.42 6.64 2.69
C LYS A 105 4.24 6.30 1.77
N ILE A 106 4.17 5.05 1.36
CA ILE A 106 3.10 4.47 0.54
C ILE A 106 2.45 3.36 1.34
N LEU A 107 1.16 3.50 1.62
CA LEU A 107 0.36 2.53 2.36
C LEU A 107 -0.64 1.86 1.43
N GLY A 108 -0.61 0.52 1.37
CA GLY A 108 -1.66 -0.27 0.73
C GLY A 108 -2.68 -0.75 1.76
N VAL A 109 -3.97 -0.75 1.40
CA VAL A 109 -5.06 -1.18 2.28
C VAL A 109 -6.24 -1.68 1.43
N MET A 110 -7.01 -2.62 1.94
CA MET A 110 -8.30 -2.97 1.34
C MET A 110 -9.40 -1.99 1.76
N ALA A 111 -10.36 -1.75 0.88
CA ALA A 111 -11.55 -0.97 1.20
C ALA A 111 -12.27 -1.55 2.44
N GLY A 112 -12.57 -0.72 3.43
CA GLY A 112 -13.15 -1.13 4.71
C GLY A 112 -12.16 -1.68 5.75
N GLN A 113 -10.91 -1.96 5.38
CA GLN A 113 -9.88 -2.38 6.35
C GLN A 113 -9.50 -1.23 7.26
N LYS A 114 -9.28 -1.52 8.54
CA LYS A 114 -8.90 -0.51 9.54
C LYS A 114 -7.47 -0.01 9.32
N ILE A 115 -7.31 1.30 9.42
CA ILE A 115 -6.01 1.99 9.42
C ILE A 115 -5.80 2.56 10.82
N LYS A 116 -4.80 2.06 11.55
CA LYS A 116 -4.32 2.68 12.80
C LYS A 116 -3.37 3.82 12.47
N ILE A 117 -3.78 5.03 12.75
CA ILE A 117 -2.95 6.22 12.63
C ILE A 117 -2.30 6.47 13.98
N LEU A 118 -0.96 6.48 14.01
CA LEU A 118 -0.17 6.73 15.22
C LEU A 118 0.49 8.12 15.15
N ASN A 119 0.69 8.73 16.33
CA ASN A 119 1.56 9.89 16.48
C ASN A 119 2.62 9.56 17.53
N ASN A 120 3.81 9.15 17.08
CA ASN A 120 4.97 8.83 17.90
C ASN A 120 5.96 9.98 18.01
N ASP A 121 5.58 11.16 17.54
CA ASP A 121 6.31 12.40 17.74
C ASP A 121 5.80 13.19 18.95
N GLY A 122 6.57 14.05 19.49
CA GLY A 122 6.18 14.90 20.62
C GLY A 122 5.54 16.23 20.20
N THR A 123 5.02 16.33 18.98
CA THR A 123 4.44 17.54 18.39
C THR A 123 3.08 17.27 17.75
N LEU A 124 2.40 18.35 17.37
CA LEU A 124 1.16 18.28 16.61
C LEU A 124 1.44 17.88 15.17
N HIS A 125 0.74 16.86 14.71
CA HIS A 125 0.61 16.51 13.30
C HIS A 125 -0.87 16.44 12.91
N ASN A 126 -1.15 16.32 11.62
CA ASN A 126 -2.45 15.88 11.13
C ASN A 126 -2.29 14.94 9.95
N VAL A 127 -3.29 14.09 9.75
CA VAL A 127 -3.42 13.23 8.57
C VAL A 127 -4.59 13.74 7.76
N HIS A 128 -4.29 14.29 6.59
CA HIS A 128 -5.26 14.92 5.71
C HIS A 128 -5.21 14.27 4.32
N PRO A 129 -5.90 13.14 4.11
CA PRO A 129 -6.06 12.55 2.79
C PRO A 129 -6.92 13.44 1.91
N LYS A 130 -6.59 13.48 0.61
CA LYS A 130 -7.31 14.23 -0.42
C LYS A 130 -7.94 13.25 -1.44
N PRO A 131 -8.97 12.51 -1.04
CA PRO A 131 -9.64 11.56 -1.92
C PRO A 131 -10.52 12.27 -2.96
N LYS A 132 -10.83 11.55 -4.03
CA LYS A 132 -11.83 11.96 -5.04
C LYS A 132 -13.13 11.14 -4.90
N VAL A 133 -13.04 9.94 -4.33
CA VAL A 133 -14.15 8.97 -4.22
C VAL A 133 -14.55 8.73 -2.76
N ASN A 134 -13.57 8.59 -1.87
CA ASN A 134 -13.81 8.43 -0.44
C ASN A 134 -14.16 9.78 0.20
N LYS A 135 -14.67 9.73 1.45
CA LYS A 135 -14.91 10.93 2.23
C LYS A 135 -13.58 11.54 2.69
N GLU A 136 -13.38 12.82 2.41
CA GLU A 136 -12.25 13.59 2.94
C GLU A 136 -12.38 13.74 4.45
N PHE A 137 -11.24 13.68 5.14
CA PHE A 137 -11.13 14.04 6.55
C PHE A 137 -9.80 14.75 6.82
N ASN A 138 -9.77 15.52 7.90
CA ASN A 138 -8.55 16.13 8.43
C ASN A 138 -8.45 15.80 9.91
N LEU A 139 -7.59 14.83 10.22
CA LEU A 139 -7.42 14.32 11.58
C LEU A 139 -6.25 14.99 12.26
N ALA A 140 -6.53 15.97 13.10
CA ALA A 140 -5.51 16.57 13.98
C ALA A 140 -5.10 15.59 15.08
N MET A 141 -3.81 15.40 15.27
CA MET A 141 -3.23 14.53 16.30
C MET A 141 -2.21 15.30 17.15
N PRO A 142 -2.69 15.99 18.19
CA PRO A 142 -1.81 16.67 19.14
C PRO A 142 -0.92 15.65 19.88
N LYS A 143 0.17 16.11 20.49
CA LYS A 143 1.20 15.27 21.13
C LYS A 143 0.69 14.22 22.12
N PHE A 144 -0.48 14.45 22.72
CA PHE A 144 -1.11 13.52 23.67
C PHE A 144 -2.00 12.46 22.99
N MET A 145 -2.42 12.68 21.75
CA MET A 145 -3.22 11.73 21.00
C MET A 145 -2.30 10.75 20.27
N LYS A 146 -2.16 9.54 20.82
CA LYS A 146 -1.20 8.55 20.34
C LYS A 146 -1.74 7.67 19.23
N MET A 147 -3.06 7.51 19.13
CA MET A 147 -3.66 6.61 18.14
C MET A 147 -5.10 7.01 17.81
N LYS A 148 -5.46 6.85 16.54
CA LYS A 148 -6.83 6.87 16.02
C LYS A 148 -6.99 5.76 14.98
N GLU A 149 -8.21 5.23 14.85
CA GLU A 149 -8.57 4.32 13.77
C GLU A 149 -9.50 5.02 12.78
N VAL A 150 -9.29 4.76 11.50
CA VAL A 150 -10.13 5.22 10.40
C VAL A 150 -10.30 4.10 9.38
N THR A 151 -11.31 4.21 8.51
CA THR A 151 -11.52 3.36 7.33
C THR A 151 -11.67 4.22 6.08
N LEU A 152 -11.32 3.64 4.94
CA LEU A 152 -11.60 4.16 3.61
C LEU A 152 -12.42 3.08 2.89
N ASP A 153 -13.70 3.35 2.65
CA ASP A 153 -14.67 2.30 2.34
C ASP A 153 -14.80 1.99 0.85
N LYS A 154 -14.17 2.81 -0.01
CA LYS A 154 -14.24 2.66 -1.46
C LYS A 154 -12.86 2.47 -2.08
N PRO A 155 -12.71 1.57 -3.06
CA PRO A 155 -11.46 1.46 -3.81
C PRO A 155 -11.10 2.79 -4.48
N GLU A 156 -9.90 3.27 -4.20
CA GLU A 156 -9.34 4.49 -4.78
C GLU A 156 -7.82 4.43 -4.72
N VAL A 157 -7.19 4.23 -5.87
CA VAL A 157 -5.75 4.04 -5.93
C VAL A 157 -5.04 5.38 -5.92
N MET A 158 -4.20 5.53 -4.94
CA MET A 158 -3.26 6.59 -4.62
C MET A 158 -3.91 7.91 -4.23
N ILE A 159 -4.58 7.87 -3.07
CA ILE A 159 -5.06 9.05 -2.38
C ILE A 159 -3.86 9.80 -1.79
N PRO A 160 -3.59 11.05 -2.19
CA PRO A 160 -2.55 11.85 -1.56
C PRO A 160 -2.88 12.14 -0.09
N VAL A 161 -1.89 12.04 0.78
CA VAL A 161 -1.98 12.39 2.20
C VAL A 161 -0.94 13.44 2.52
N ARG A 162 -1.32 14.47 3.27
CA ARG A 162 -0.42 15.53 3.70
C ARG A 162 -0.64 15.90 5.15
N CYS A 163 0.37 16.51 5.75
CA CYS A 163 0.26 17.24 7.00
C CYS A 163 0.15 18.73 6.69
N ASP A 164 -0.88 19.41 7.21
CA ASP A 164 -1.05 20.85 7.00
C ASP A 164 -0.15 21.67 7.94
N VAL A 165 0.38 21.04 8.99
CA VAL A 165 1.35 21.67 9.94
C VAL A 165 2.77 21.62 9.36
N HIS A 166 3.14 20.50 8.74
CA HIS A 166 4.50 20.24 8.25
C HIS A 166 4.48 19.96 6.73
N PRO A 167 4.70 20.97 5.88
CA PRO A 167 4.51 20.83 4.42
C PRO A 167 5.39 19.77 3.74
N TRP A 168 6.46 19.32 4.42
CA TRP A 168 7.31 18.23 3.90
C TRP A 168 6.75 16.84 4.17
N MET A 169 5.81 16.69 5.13
CA MET A 169 5.16 15.39 5.42
C MET A 169 4.09 15.09 4.38
N SER A 170 4.37 14.13 3.53
CA SER A 170 3.43 13.66 2.52
C SER A 170 3.53 12.15 2.34
N GLY A 171 2.44 11.53 1.91
CA GLY A 171 2.36 10.10 1.61
C GLY A 171 1.21 9.83 0.67
N HIS A 172 0.96 8.55 0.39
CA HIS A 172 -0.18 8.12 -0.41
C HIS A 172 -0.78 6.84 0.17
N ILE A 173 -2.10 6.70 0.03
CA ILE A 173 -2.83 5.49 0.42
C ILE A 173 -3.46 4.89 -0.84
N GLY A 174 -3.09 3.65 -1.16
CA GLY A 174 -3.71 2.86 -2.20
C GLY A 174 -4.81 1.99 -1.60
N VAL A 175 -6.07 2.29 -1.92
CA VAL A 175 -7.23 1.52 -1.47
C VAL A 175 -7.69 0.61 -2.59
N THR A 176 -7.66 -0.71 -2.37
CA THR A 176 -8.07 -1.71 -3.36
C THR A 176 -9.27 -2.51 -2.87
N SER A 177 -9.99 -3.16 -3.77
CA SER A 177 -11.07 -4.11 -3.42
C SER A 177 -10.57 -5.55 -3.20
N HIS A 178 -9.25 -5.77 -3.20
CA HIS A 178 -8.62 -7.09 -3.17
C HIS A 178 -7.24 -7.01 -2.50
N PRO A 179 -6.66 -8.13 -2.02
CA PRO A 179 -5.38 -8.14 -1.31
C PRO A 179 -4.13 -8.14 -2.21
N PHE A 180 -4.29 -8.15 -3.54
CA PHE A 180 -3.17 -8.30 -4.49
C PHE A 180 -2.51 -6.97 -4.80
N PHE A 181 -1.81 -6.44 -3.82
CA PHE A 181 -0.97 -5.25 -3.93
C PHE A 181 0.29 -5.39 -3.07
N SER A 182 1.31 -4.62 -3.40
CA SER A 182 2.59 -4.57 -2.69
C SER A 182 3.24 -3.21 -2.92
N VAL A 183 4.18 -2.84 -2.08
CA VAL A 183 5.04 -1.67 -2.28
C VAL A 183 6.46 -2.15 -2.47
N SER A 184 7.18 -1.63 -3.47
CA SER A 184 8.58 -2.01 -3.69
C SER A 184 9.45 -1.62 -2.49
N ASP A 185 10.27 -2.56 -2.06
CA ASP A 185 11.15 -2.45 -0.89
C ASP A 185 12.52 -1.81 -1.21
N GLY A 186 13.43 -1.81 -0.24
CA GLY A 186 14.80 -1.32 -0.38
C GLY A 186 15.66 -2.07 -1.42
N MET A 187 15.19 -3.19 -1.93
CA MET A 187 15.79 -3.94 -3.04
C MET A 187 15.00 -3.77 -4.34
N GLY A 188 13.95 -2.91 -4.33
CA GLY A 188 13.02 -2.70 -5.41
C GLY A 188 12.07 -3.87 -5.65
N ALA A 189 12.10 -4.88 -4.79
CA ALA A 189 11.29 -6.08 -4.94
C ALA A 189 9.85 -5.87 -4.48
N PHE A 190 8.91 -6.55 -5.16
CA PHE A 190 7.51 -6.65 -4.76
C PHE A 190 6.99 -8.06 -4.96
N SER A 191 5.89 -8.41 -4.28
CA SER A 191 5.25 -9.71 -4.44
C SER A 191 3.76 -9.62 -4.15
N LEU A 192 2.95 -10.11 -5.11
CA LEU A 192 1.51 -10.28 -5.01
C LEU A 192 1.26 -11.78 -4.82
N LYS A 193 0.85 -12.17 -3.62
CA LYS A 193 0.73 -13.57 -3.23
C LYS A 193 -0.67 -14.12 -3.47
N GLY A 194 -0.74 -15.38 -3.95
CA GLY A 194 -1.99 -16.12 -4.04
C GLY A 194 -3.00 -15.54 -5.06
N VAL A 195 -2.53 -14.88 -6.11
CA VAL A 195 -3.39 -14.36 -7.19
C VAL A 195 -4.07 -15.55 -7.87
N PRO A 196 -5.42 -15.60 -7.97
CA PRO A 196 -6.12 -16.71 -8.63
C PRO A 196 -5.60 -16.96 -10.05
N ALA A 197 -5.69 -18.18 -10.55
CA ALA A 197 -5.33 -18.45 -11.95
C ALA A 197 -6.20 -17.61 -12.91
N GLY A 198 -5.57 -16.99 -13.92
CA GLY A 198 -6.26 -16.07 -14.83
C GLY A 198 -5.32 -15.13 -15.56
N LYS A 199 -5.92 -14.25 -16.39
CA LYS A 199 -5.21 -13.16 -17.06
C LYS A 199 -5.46 -11.85 -16.34
N TYR A 200 -4.41 -11.11 -16.09
CA TYR A 200 -4.45 -9.89 -15.28
C TYR A 200 -3.63 -8.77 -15.90
N THR A 201 -4.02 -7.53 -15.65
CA THR A 201 -3.15 -6.39 -15.82
C THR A 201 -2.57 -6.04 -14.44
N VAL A 202 -1.25 -6.08 -14.30
CA VAL A 202 -0.52 -5.62 -13.12
C VAL A 202 0.00 -4.22 -13.41
N THR A 203 -0.27 -3.29 -12.50
CA THR A 203 0.11 -1.88 -12.64
C THR A 203 1.03 -1.46 -11.51
N ALA A 204 2.16 -0.85 -11.87
CA ALA A 204 3.04 -0.13 -10.98
C ALA A 204 2.69 1.36 -11.01
N TRP A 205 2.59 2.00 -9.86
CA TRP A 205 2.34 3.43 -9.70
C TRP A 205 3.46 4.08 -8.88
N HIS A 206 3.97 5.19 -9.38
CA HIS A 206 4.93 6.03 -8.67
C HIS A 206 4.46 7.49 -8.63
N GLU A 207 4.61 8.18 -7.47
CA GLU A 207 4.04 9.51 -7.26
C GLU A 207 4.53 10.56 -8.27
N VAL A 208 5.75 10.42 -8.79
CA VAL A 208 6.37 11.36 -9.72
C VAL A 208 6.24 10.91 -11.17
N PHE A 209 6.38 9.60 -11.43
CA PHE A 209 6.49 9.06 -12.79
C PHE A 209 5.19 8.44 -13.31
N GLY A 210 4.16 8.31 -12.45
CA GLY A 210 2.86 7.79 -12.87
C GLY A 210 2.81 6.28 -12.95
N THR A 211 2.04 5.76 -13.90
CA THR A 211 1.71 4.34 -14.00
C THR A 211 2.39 3.67 -15.17
N LYS A 212 2.82 2.42 -14.97
CA LYS A 212 3.19 1.45 -16.01
C LYS A 212 2.42 0.16 -15.79
N SER A 213 2.06 -0.53 -16.84
CA SER A 213 1.27 -1.77 -16.73
C SER A 213 1.82 -2.85 -17.62
N VAL A 214 1.70 -4.10 -17.17
CA VAL A 214 2.03 -5.31 -17.92
C VAL A 214 0.88 -6.31 -17.81
N GLU A 215 0.67 -7.12 -18.85
CA GLU A 215 -0.26 -8.23 -18.81
C GLU A 215 0.47 -9.50 -18.38
N VAL A 216 -0.13 -10.25 -17.47
CA VAL A 216 0.39 -11.52 -16.97
C VAL A 216 -0.68 -12.60 -17.03
N THR A 217 -0.25 -13.84 -17.23
CA THR A 217 -1.12 -15.02 -17.10
C THR A 217 -0.63 -15.81 -15.89
N VAL A 218 -1.43 -15.82 -14.84
CA VAL A 218 -1.16 -16.56 -13.61
C VAL A 218 -1.68 -17.99 -13.76
N ALA A 219 -0.83 -18.96 -13.49
CA ALA A 219 -1.20 -20.36 -13.37
C ALA A 219 -1.11 -20.82 -11.93
N GLU A 220 -1.93 -21.80 -11.56
CA GLU A 220 -1.99 -22.36 -10.21
C GLU A 220 -0.62 -22.88 -9.75
N GLY A 221 -0.21 -22.49 -8.54
CA GLY A 221 1.05 -22.87 -7.92
C GLY A 221 2.32 -22.36 -8.63
N LYS A 222 2.19 -21.45 -9.60
CA LYS A 222 3.33 -20.91 -10.35
C LYS A 222 3.65 -19.48 -9.91
N SER A 223 4.92 -19.12 -9.99
CA SER A 223 5.38 -17.74 -9.84
C SER A 223 5.63 -17.14 -11.21
N ILE A 224 5.10 -15.93 -11.45
CA ILE A 224 5.23 -15.18 -12.69
C ILE A 224 5.99 -13.91 -12.41
N ALA A 225 6.97 -13.59 -13.27
CA ALA A 225 7.72 -12.34 -13.18
C ALA A 225 6.97 -11.19 -13.85
N ALA A 226 6.98 -10.01 -13.22
CA ALA A 226 6.41 -8.76 -13.74
C ALA A 226 7.32 -7.61 -13.36
N ASP A 227 8.36 -7.35 -14.14
CA ASP A 227 9.30 -6.27 -13.86
C ASP A 227 8.83 -4.95 -14.47
N PHE A 228 9.17 -3.86 -13.78
CA PHE A 228 8.92 -2.50 -14.22
C PHE A 228 10.21 -1.68 -14.23
N SER A 229 10.30 -0.73 -15.14
CA SER A 229 11.39 0.25 -15.11
C SER A 229 10.85 1.66 -15.29
N TYR A 230 11.49 2.61 -14.62
CA TYR A 230 11.22 4.05 -14.75
C TYR A 230 12.51 4.79 -15.08
N SER A 231 12.35 5.94 -15.73
CA SER A 231 13.44 6.84 -16.11
C SER A 231 12.97 8.29 -16.02
N MET A 232 13.86 9.24 -16.25
CA MET A 232 13.49 10.66 -16.37
C MET A 232 12.54 10.95 -17.55
N ALA A 233 12.47 10.07 -18.55
CA ALA A 233 11.51 10.21 -19.66
C ALA A 233 10.05 10.01 -19.22
N ASP A 234 9.83 9.29 -18.11
CA ASP A 234 8.50 9.02 -17.54
C ASP A 234 8.00 10.19 -16.66
N LEU A 235 8.81 11.24 -16.47
CA LEU A 235 8.39 12.40 -15.67
C LEU A 235 7.09 12.99 -16.25
N LYS A 236 6.04 13.00 -15.43
CA LYS A 236 4.78 13.62 -15.84
C LYS A 236 5.02 15.09 -16.14
N LYS A 237 4.74 15.51 -17.36
CA LYS A 237 4.62 16.93 -17.70
C LYS A 237 3.32 17.42 -17.04
N ASN A 238 3.47 18.29 -16.05
CA ASN A 238 2.33 19.01 -15.44
C ASN A 238 1.75 20.02 -16.43
#